data_b10246d28af8c4ae35dc7e31820c9c54
#
_entry.id   b10246d28af8c4ae35dc7e31820c9c54
#
_cell.length_a   1.000
_cell.length_b   1.000
_cell.length_c   1.000
_cell.angle_alpha   90.00
_cell.angle_beta   90.00
_cell.angle_gamma   90.00
#
_symmetry.space_group_name_H-M   'P 1'
#
loop_
_entity.id
_entity.type
_entity.pdbx_description
1 polymer ?
#
loop_
_entity_poly.entity_id
_entity_poly.type
_entity_poly.pdbx_seq_one_letter_code
_entity_poly.pdbx_strand_id
1 'polypeptide(L)'
;MNQFLDSLATPARRILAIIAVGIVLASAQAAVAAPMRCSGEQTICISSCKKNPDRSTLSICITNCGVRQSACMKNGCWDSGIQKYCGLLKQ
;
A
#
# COMPACT_ATOMS: atom_id res chain seq x y z
N MET A 1 -26.26 48.11 -3.21
CA MET A 1 -25.73 48.03 -3.48
C MET A 1 -24.80 47.47 -3.10
N ASN A 2 -24.53 47.06 -2.60
CA ASN A 2 -23.66 46.57 -2.12
C ASN A 2 -23.45 45.34 -2.47
N GLN A 3 -24.13 44.71 -2.97
CA GLN A 3 -23.95 43.47 -3.33
C GLN A 3 -22.69 43.26 -3.95
N PHE A 4 -22.22 44.10 -4.59
CA PHE A 4 -20.97 43.88 -5.14
C PHE A 4 -19.97 43.69 -4.13
N LEU A 5 -20.13 44.10 -3.01
CA LEU A 5 -19.20 43.88 -1.98
C LEU A 5 -19.10 42.45 -1.65
N ASP A 6 -20.20 41.79 -1.63
CA ASP A 6 -20.17 40.39 -1.34
C ASP A 6 -19.43 39.62 -2.35
N SER A 7 -19.54 39.98 -3.58
CA SER A 7 -18.84 39.25 -4.59
C SER A 7 -17.35 39.38 -4.45
N LEU A 8 -16.90 40.44 -3.90
CA LEU A 8 -15.49 40.58 -3.70
C LEU A 8 -14.95 39.60 -2.70
N ALA A 9 -15.66 39.41 -1.65
CA ALA A 9 -15.21 38.46 -0.65
C ALA A 9 -15.27 37.03 -1.18
N THR A 10 -16.23 36.77 -2.01
CA THR A 10 -16.39 35.44 -2.52
C THR A 10 -15.21 34.91 -3.30
N PRO A 11 -14.61 35.67 -4.17
CA PRO A 11 -13.45 35.16 -4.91
C PRO A 11 -12.31 34.70 -4.01
N ALA A 12 -12.10 35.39 -2.94
CA ALA A 12 -11.04 35.03 -2.04
C ALA A 12 -11.27 33.65 -1.45
N ARG A 13 -12.48 33.36 -1.10
CA ARG A 13 -12.78 32.06 -0.54
C ARG A 13 -12.58 30.95 -1.54
N ARG A 14 -12.90 31.21 -2.78
CA ARG A 14 -12.70 30.20 -3.79
C ARG A 14 -11.24 29.83 -3.94
N ILE A 15 -10.39 30.79 -3.85
CA ILE A 15 -8.97 30.53 -3.98
C ILE A 15 -8.48 29.62 -2.85
N LEU A 16 -8.97 29.84 -1.66
CA LEU A 16 -8.58 29.00 -0.53
C LEU A 16 -9.00 27.56 -0.75
N ALA A 17 -10.16 27.37 -1.31
CA ALA A 17 -10.64 26.02 -1.55
C ALA A 17 -9.73 25.28 -2.52
N ILE A 18 -9.25 25.94 -3.52
CA ILE A 18 -8.37 25.32 -4.50
C ILE A 18 -7.08 24.89 -3.86
N ILE A 19 -6.54 25.70 -2.97
CA ILE A 19 -5.30 25.36 -2.30
C ILE A 19 -5.47 24.09 -1.47
N ALA A 20 -6.59 23.94 -0.80
CA ALA A 20 -6.84 22.78 0.02
C ALA A 20 -6.82 21.50 -0.83
N VAL A 21 -7.38 21.56 -2.01
CA VAL A 21 -7.40 20.40 -2.88
C VAL A 21 -5.97 19.99 -3.27
N GLY A 22 -5.13 20.96 -3.52
CA GLY A 22 -3.75 20.65 -3.86
C GLY A 22 -3.01 19.93 -2.75
N ILE A 23 -3.28 20.29 -1.52
CA ILE A 23 -2.62 19.64 -0.40
C ILE A 23 -3.04 18.18 -0.29
N VAL A 24 -4.29 17.90 -0.53
CA VAL A 24 -4.77 16.53 -0.46
C VAL A 24 -4.09 15.65 -1.50
N LEU A 25 -3.91 16.15 -2.69
CA LEU A 25 -3.24 15.39 -3.73
C LEU A 25 -1.80 15.07 -3.36
N ALA A 26 -1.10 16.01 -2.76
CA ALA A 26 0.27 15.78 -2.36
C ALA A 26 0.35 14.68 -1.32
N SER A 27 -0.58 14.64 -0.39
CA SER A 27 -0.60 13.61 0.63
C SER A 27 -0.82 12.23 0.03
N ALA A 28 -1.68 12.12 -0.95
CA ALA A 28 -1.95 10.86 -1.59
C ALA A 28 -0.70 10.31 -2.28
N GLN A 29 0.08 11.16 -2.90
CA GLN A 29 1.29 10.72 -3.55
C GLN A 29 2.32 10.20 -2.56
N ALA A 30 2.45 10.84 -1.43
CA ALA A 30 3.40 10.40 -0.42
C ALA A 30 3.08 8.99 0.07
N ALA A 31 1.83 8.61 0.12
CA ALA A 31 1.43 7.30 0.61
C ALA A 31 1.86 6.17 -0.30
N VAL A 32 2.18 6.43 -1.55
CA VAL A 32 2.54 5.39 -2.50
C VAL A 32 4.01 5.01 -2.43
N ALA A 33 4.81 5.76 -1.70
CA ALA A 33 6.25 5.60 -1.72
C ALA A 33 6.80 4.56 -0.75
N ALA A 34 5.97 3.87 0.01
CA ALA A 34 6.44 2.92 1.01
C ALA A 34 7.04 1.69 0.34
N PRO A 35 8.26 1.28 0.70
CA PRO A 35 8.87 0.11 0.09
C PRO A 35 8.26 -1.18 0.61
N MET A 36 8.35 -2.25 -0.19
CA MET A 36 7.86 -3.55 0.18
C MET A 36 8.88 -4.26 1.05
N ARG A 37 8.42 -5.14 1.91
CA ARG A 37 9.25 -5.89 2.86
C ARG A 37 8.95 -7.37 2.79
N CYS A 38 9.94 -8.17 3.13
CA CYS A 38 9.74 -9.62 3.19
C CYS A 38 8.67 -9.98 4.21
N SER A 39 8.65 -9.31 5.37
CA SER A 39 7.64 -9.59 6.40
C SER A 39 6.23 -9.21 5.95
N GLY A 40 6.10 -8.18 5.14
CA GLY A 40 4.81 -7.79 4.59
C GLY A 40 4.27 -8.86 3.65
N GLU A 41 5.11 -9.39 2.79
CA GLU A 41 4.73 -10.45 1.87
C GLU A 41 4.39 -11.74 2.62
N GLN A 42 5.12 -12.02 3.69
CA GLN A 42 4.83 -13.17 4.54
C GLN A 42 3.44 -13.06 5.14
N THR A 43 3.07 -11.89 5.64
CA THR A 43 1.75 -11.68 6.22
C THR A 43 0.65 -11.92 5.20
N ILE A 44 0.84 -11.41 3.98
CA ILE A 44 -0.12 -11.59 2.90
C ILE A 44 -0.24 -13.08 2.54
N CYS A 45 0.89 -13.76 2.46
CA CYS A 45 0.94 -15.17 2.11
C CYS A 45 0.14 -16.00 3.14
N ILE A 46 0.38 -15.78 4.42
CA ILE A 46 -0.32 -16.50 5.48
C ILE A 46 -1.79 -16.18 5.47
N SER A 47 -2.18 -14.92 5.26
CA SER A 47 -3.57 -14.54 5.18
C SER A 47 -4.29 -15.26 4.05
N SER A 48 -3.62 -15.41 2.91
CA SER A 48 -4.18 -16.14 1.78
C SER A 48 -4.38 -17.60 2.12
N CYS A 49 -3.42 -18.21 2.83
CA CYS A 49 -3.56 -19.59 3.28
C CYS A 49 -4.80 -19.78 4.16
N LYS A 50 -5.01 -18.84 5.07
CA LYS A 50 -6.14 -18.94 6.02
C LYS A 50 -7.49 -18.74 5.35
N LYS A 51 -7.53 -18.07 4.21
CA LYS A 51 -8.76 -17.87 3.46
C LYS A 51 -9.15 -19.08 2.63
N ASN A 52 -8.25 -20.02 2.44
CA ASN A 52 -8.54 -21.20 1.66
C ASN A 52 -9.51 -22.09 2.44
N PRO A 53 -10.64 -22.52 1.84
CA PRO A 53 -11.59 -23.38 2.52
C PRO A 53 -11.06 -24.77 2.79
N ASP A 54 -10.06 -25.23 2.07
CA ASP A 54 -9.51 -26.56 2.26
C ASP A 54 -8.49 -26.54 3.39
N ARG A 55 -8.91 -26.95 4.56
CA ARG A 55 -8.07 -26.94 5.75
C ARG A 55 -6.97 -28.00 5.71
N SER A 56 -7.09 -29.00 4.88
CA SER A 56 -6.07 -30.05 4.80
C SER A 56 -4.77 -29.54 4.21
N THR A 57 -4.80 -28.46 3.45
CA THR A 57 -3.62 -27.87 2.82
C THR A 57 -3.05 -26.71 3.61
N LEU A 58 -3.65 -26.33 4.72
CA LEU A 58 -3.25 -25.15 5.47
C LEU A 58 -1.79 -25.23 5.95
N SER A 59 -1.42 -26.35 6.50
CA SER A 59 -0.07 -26.55 7.03
C SER A 59 0.99 -26.42 5.94
N ILE A 60 0.74 -27.04 4.80
CA ILE A 60 1.68 -26.96 3.66
C ILE A 60 1.76 -25.55 3.13
N CYS A 61 0.62 -24.86 3.05
CA CYS A 61 0.57 -23.49 2.57
C CYS A 61 1.42 -22.57 3.46
N ILE A 62 1.26 -22.69 4.77
CA ILE A 62 2.00 -21.86 5.72
C ILE A 62 3.48 -22.19 5.68
N THR A 63 3.84 -23.47 5.55
CA THR A 63 5.22 -23.88 5.43
C THR A 63 5.87 -23.26 4.18
N ASN A 64 5.14 -23.26 3.07
CA ASN A 64 5.65 -22.65 1.84
C ASN A 64 5.86 -21.14 2.01
N CYS A 65 4.99 -20.47 2.75
CA CYS A 65 5.19 -19.05 3.05
C CYS A 65 6.50 -18.84 3.80
N GLY A 66 6.81 -19.72 4.75
CA GLY A 66 8.07 -19.66 5.49
C GLY A 66 9.28 -19.83 4.60
N VAL A 67 9.22 -20.77 3.67
CA VAL A 67 10.32 -21.01 2.73
C VAL A 67 10.55 -19.76 1.87
N ARG A 68 9.48 -19.17 1.39
CA ARG A 68 9.57 -17.96 0.57
C ARG A 68 10.12 -16.78 1.36
N GLN A 69 9.75 -16.68 2.62
CA GLN A 69 10.29 -15.62 3.47
C GLN A 69 11.79 -15.82 3.71
N SER A 70 12.22 -17.03 3.96
CA SER A 70 13.65 -17.30 4.15
C SER A 70 14.45 -16.90 2.92
N ALA A 71 13.95 -17.22 1.74
CA ALA A 71 14.61 -16.83 0.51
C ALA A 71 14.62 -15.31 0.35
N CYS A 72 13.54 -14.66 0.67
CA CYS A 72 13.43 -13.20 0.59
C CYS A 72 14.44 -12.53 1.52
N MET A 73 14.60 -13.06 2.72
CA MET A 73 15.57 -12.50 3.67
C MET A 73 17.01 -12.65 3.19
N LYS A 74 17.27 -13.59 2.30
CA LYS A 74 18.60 -13.77 1.75
C LYS A 74 18.86 -12.91 0.53
N ASN A 75 17.91 -12.81 -0.39
CA ASN A 75 18.16 -12.16 -1.67
C ASN A 75 17.25 -10.97 -1.97
N GLY A 76 16.28 -10.65 -1.10
CA GLY A 76 15.39 -9.54 -1.32
C GLY A 76 14.33 -9.80 -2.37
N CYS A 77 14.09 -11.06 -2.73
CA CYS A 77 13.13 -11.42 -3.76
C CYS A 77 12.04 -12.30 -3.19
N TRP A 78 10.80 -12.01 -3.56
CA TRP A 78 9.67 -12.86 -3.18
C TRP A 78 9.17 -13.59 -4.41
N ASP A 79 9.13 -14.91 -4.34
CA ASP A 79 8.65 -15.76 -5.40
C ASP A 79 7.33 -16.38 -4.98
N SER A 80 6.25 -15.95 -5.62
CA SER A 80 4.91 -16.43 -5.28
C SER A 80 4.53 -17.72 -6.02
N GLY A 81 5.42 -18.23 -6.85
CA GLY A 81 5.10 -19.37 -7.70
C GLY A 81 4.51 -18.97 -9.04
N ILE A 82 3.91 -17.80 -9.12
CA ILE A 82 3.34 -17.28 -10.36
C ILE A 82 4.24 -16.19 -10.92
N GLN A 83 4.78 -15.36 -10.05
CA GLN A 83 5.70 -14.30 -10.44
C GLN A 83 6.72 -14.09 -9.35
N LYS A 84 7.81 -13.44 -9.70
CA LYS A 84 8.91 -13.15 -8.78
C LYS A 84 9.22 -11.67 -8.87
N TYR A 85 9.36 -11.02 -7.73
CA TYR A 85 9.73 -9.62 -7.70
C TYR A 85 10.78 -9.39 -6.62
N CYS A 86 11.70 -8.49 -6.91
CA CYS A 86 12.88 -8.24 -6.09
C CYS A 86 12.91 -6.78 -5.63
N GLY A 87 13.93 -6.47 -4.84
CA GLY A 87 14.05 -5.12 -4.31
C GLY A 87 13.32 -4.92 -3.00
N LEU A 88 12.92 -6.00 -2.34
CA LEU A 88 12.25 -5.90 -1.06
C LEU A 88 13.26 -5.67 0.05
N LEU A 89 12.83 -4.99 1.10
CA LEU A 89 13.63 -4.85 2.30
C LEU A 89 13.69 -6.20 3.01
N LYS A 90 14.90 -6.59 3.41
CA LYS A 90 15.11 -7.86 4.12
C LYS A 90 14.74 -7.71 5.58
N GLN A 91 13.46 -7.53 5.83
CA GLN A 91 12.93 -7.34 7.18
C GLN A 91 11.66 -8.14 7.37
#